data_23ce29f97a03949203c12deb3383a530
#
_entry.id   23ce29f97a03949203c12deb3383a530
#
_cell.length_a   1.000
_cell.length_b   1.000
_cell.length_c   1.000
_cell.angle_alpha   90.00
_cell.angle_beta   90.00
_cell.angle_gamma   90.00
#
_symmetry.space_group_name_H-M   'P 1'
#
loop_
_entity.id
_entity.type
_entity.pdbx_description
1 polymer ?
#
loop_
_entity_poly.entity_id
_entity_poly.type
_entity_poly.pdbx_seq_one_letter_code
_entity_poly.pdbx_strand_id
1 'polypeptide(L)'
;MAAIRASAIAEFSEKGLNGTSTQAIAERAGLTKPQLHYYIAGKEQLYEELLMSVVSDWKGMFDAGSTDPGKVLGDYIRSKVHLAFDKPEVSRIFTREVLDGGRNLDKFWPDSRRRTREKVTIINGWIARGLMEPVDAHMLLMGIWAMTQFYADSALQVRQLMKPGQPAWTPDRDKVTEHITQLVLRGCGVR
;
A
#
# COMPACT_ATOMS: atom_id res chain seq x y z
N MET A 1 -15.82 -10.41 14.53
CA MET A 1 -14.47 -10.20 13.93
C MET A 1 -14.38 -9.00 12.98
N ALA A 2 -15.30 -8.80 12.02
CA ALA A 2 -15.22 -7.66 11.10
C ALA A 2 -15.22 -6.29 11.81
N ALA A 3 -16.12 -6.06 12.76
CA ALA A 3 -16.17 -4.82 13.55
C ALA A 3 -14.89 -4.56 14.36
N ILE A 4 -14.32 -5.60 14.99
CA ILE A 4 -13.05 -5.51 15.73
C ILE A 4 -11.92 -5.09 14.78
N ARG A 5 -11.84 -5.72 13.61
CA ARG A 5 -10.82 -5.41 12.61
C ARG A 5 -10.95 -3.96 12.11
N ALA A 6 -12.15 -3.50 11.79
CA ALA A 6 -12.40 -2.12 11.34
C ALA A 6 -12.02 -1.11 12.43
N SER A 7 -12.40 -1.38 13.69
CA SER A 7 -12.05 -0.53 14.84
C SER A 7 -10.54 -0.48 15.08
N ALA A 8 -9.85 -1.61 14.98
CA ALA A 8 -8.40 -1.69 15.11
C ALA A 8 -7.69 -0.93 13.98
N ILE A 9 -8.13 -1.05 12.74
CA ILE A 9 -7.59 -0.29 11.60
C ILE A 9 -7.70 1.21 11.86
N ALA A 10 -8.86 1.70 12.31
CA ALA A 10 -9.06 3.09 12.62
C ALA A 10 -8.11 3.57 13.75
N GLU A 11 -8.07 2.86 14.88
CA GLU A 11 -7.20 3.20 16.02
C GLU A 11 -5.71 3.18 15.63
N PHE A 12 -5.26 2.13 14.95
CA PHE A 12 -3.85 2.02 14.56
C PHE A 12 -3.44 3.03 13.49
N SER A 13 -4.32 3.36 12.54
CA SER A 13 -4.02 4.37 11.51
C SER A 13 -3.90 5.78 12.10
N GLU A 14 -4.66 6.08 13.16
CA GLU A 14 -4.66 7.37 13.84
C GLU A 14 -3.48 7.50 14.83
N LYS A 15 -3.24 6.47 15.65
CA LYS A 15 -2.38 6.56 16.84
C LYS A 15 -1.14 5.67 16.80
N GLY A 16 -1.04 4.77 15.81
CA GLY A 16 0.00 3.73 15.75
C GLY A 16 -0.19 2.65 16.80
N LEU A 17 0.69 1.65 16.81
CA LEU A 17 0.63 0.54 17.77
C LEU A 17 0.77 1.03 19.22
N ASN A 18 1.76 1.89 19.50
CA ASN A 18 2.06 2.34 20.84
C ASN A 18 0.98 3.26 21.43
N GLY A 19 0.35 4.10 20.60
CA GLY A 19 -0.72 5.02 21.02
C GLY A 19 -2.11 4.39 21.14
N THR A 20 -2.28 3.14 20.65
CA THR A 20 -3.55 2.43 20.68
C THR A 20 -3.67 1.56 21.93
N SER A 21 -4.85 1.54 22.55
CA SER A 21 -5.17 0.63 23.64
C SER A 21 -6.24 -0.40 23.25
N THR A 22 -6.21 -1.59 23.87
CA THR A 22 -7.29 -2.58 23.69
C THR A 22 -8.64 -2.06 24.17
N GLN A 23 -8.66 -1.15 25.16
CA GLN A 23 -9.86 -0.49 25.61
C GLN A 23 -10.48 0.37 24.49
N ALA A 24 -9.68 1.20 23.80
CA ALA A 24 -10.15 2.05 22.72
C ALA A 24 -10.68 1.22 21.53
N ILE A 25 -10.01 0.10 21.20
CA ILE A 25 -10.49 -0.82 20.16
C ILE A 25 -11.85 -1.44 20.57
N ALA A 26 -11.99 -1.89 21.82
CA ALA A 26 -13.23 -2.47 22.32
C ALA A 26 -14.39 -1.46 22.26
N GLU A 27 -14.20 -0.25 22.80
CA GLU A 27 -15.21 0.81 22.79
C GLU A 27 -15.66 1.16 21.38
N ARG A 28 -14.72 1.34 20.45
CA ARG A 28 -15.04 1.62 19.03
C ARG A 28 -15.78 0.45 18.37
N ALA A 29 -15.51 -0.79 18.79
CA ALA A 29 -16.20 -1.99 18.29
C ALA A 29 -17.56 -2.25 18.95
N GLY A 30 -17.98 -1.43 19.91
CA GLY A 30 -19.22 -1.65 20.69
C GLY A 30 -19.10 -2.82 21.66
N LEU A 31 -17.90 -3.15 22.15
CA LEU A 31 -17.59 -4.25 23.03
C LEU A 31 -17.02 -3.75 24.37
N THR A 32 -17.15 -4.58 25.40
CA THR A 32 -16.34 -4.44 26.61
C THR A 32 -14.93 -5.02 26.38
N LYS A 33 -13.93 -4.57 27.16
CA LYS A 33 -12.58 -5.12 27.08
C LYS A 33 -12.52 -6.64 27.31
N PRO A 34 -13.24 -7.25 28.27
CA PRO A 34 -13.32 -8.71 28.40
C PRO A 34 -13.89 -9.40 27.17
N GLN A 35 -14.93 -8.83 26.55
CA GLN A 35 -15.48 -9.37 25.31
C GLN A 35 -14.45 -9.31 24.16
N LEU A 36 -13.69 -8.23 24.03
CA LEU A 36 -12.63 -8.14 23.02
C LEU A 36 -11.57 -9.22 23.24
N HIS A 37 -11.12 -9.44 24.47
CA HIS A 37 -10.12 -10.46 24.80
C HIS A 37 -10.56 -11.90 24.56
N TYR A 38 -11.86 -12.15 24.39
CA TYR A 38 -12.34 -13.45 23.88
C TYR A 38 -11.96 -13.68 22.42
N TYR A 39 -11.83 -12.62 21.63
CA TYR A 39 -11.57 -12.70 20.19
C TYR A 39 -10.10 -12.48 19.79
N ILE A 40 -9.31 -11.77 20.61
CA ILE A 40 -7.92 -11.42 20.32
C ILE A 40 -7.04 -11.71 21.53
N ALA A 41 -5.82 -12.20 21.29
CA ALA A 41 -4.86 -12.40 22.38
C ALA A 41 -4.27 -11.07 22.88
N GLY A 42 -4.15 -10.07 21.99
CA GLY A 42 -3.64 -8.75 22.32
C GLY A 42 -3.63 -7.82 21.10
N LYS A 43 -3.34 -6.54 21.35
CA LYS A 43 -3.28 -5.54 20.26
C LYS A 43 -2.07 -5.77 19.34
N GLU A 44 -0.98 -6.29 19.87
CA GLU A 44 0.25 -6.57 19.13
C GLU A 44 0.02 -7.65 18.07
N GLN A 45 -0.62 -8.76 18.45
CA GLN A 45 -0.97 -9.80 17.49
C GLN A 45 -1.96 -9.28 16.42
N LEU A 46 -2.99 -8.54 16.82
CA LEU A 46 -3.96 -7.95 15.90
C LEU A 46 -3.29 -6.98 14.92
N TYR A 47 -2.31 -6.20 15.39
CA TYR A 47 -1.51 -5.30 14.56
C TYR A 47 -0.68 -6.08 13.53
N GLU A 48 0.03 -7.15 13.95
CA GLU A 48 0.80 -8.02 13.06
C GLU A 48 -0.09 -8.66 11.99
N GLU A 49 -1.26 -9.16 12.38
CA GLU A 49 -2.24 -9.73 11.44
C GLU A 49 -2.72 -8.70 10.40
N LEU A 50 -2.92 -7.45 10.81
CA LEU A 50 -3.28 -6.36 9.91
C LEU A 50 -2.14 -6.05 8.95
N LEU A 51 -0.90 -5.93 9.41
CA LEU A 51 0.27 -5.73 8.55
C LEU A 51 0.42 -6.87 7.53
N MET A 52 0.25 -8.13 7.95
CA MET A 52 0.32 -9.29 7.06
C MET A 52 -0.79 -9.26 5.99
N SER A 53 -1.96 -8.73 6.32
CA SER A 53 -3.04 -8.59 5.34
C SER A 53 -2.73 -7.56 4.26
N VAL A 54 -2.07 -6.43 4.63
CA VAL A 54 -1.60 -5.43 3.66
C VAL A 54 -0.68 -6.06 2.63
N VAL A 55 0.28 -6.82 3.14
CA VAL A 55 1.24 -7.55 2.31
C VAL A 55 0.56 -8.56 1.41
N SER A 56 -0.46 -9.24 1.92
CA SER A 56 -1.26 -10.20 1.14
C SER A 56 -2.02 -9.52 0.01
N ASP A 57 -2.57 -8.32 0.24
CA ASP A 57 -3.27 -7.55 -0.78
C ASP A 57 -2.34 -7.14 -1.96
N TRP A 58 -1.02 -7.07 -1.74
CA TRP A 58 -0.04 -6.77 -2.80
C TRP A 58 0.41 -8.01 -3.61
N LYS A 59 0.02 -9.22 -3.18
CA LYS A 59 0.33 -10.44 -3.93
C LYS A 59 -0.50 -10.48 -5.20
N GLY A 60 0.14 -10.89 -6.30
CA GLY A 60 -0.54 -11.08 -7.58
C GLY A 60 -0.85 -9.81 -8.38
N MET A 61 -0.53 -8.61 -7.87
CA MET A 61 -0.76 -7.36 -8.63
C MET A 61 0.14 -7.21 -9.86
N PHE A 62 1.28 -7.89 -9.89
CA PHE A 62 2.21 -7.86 -11.01
C PHE A 62 2.12 -9.17 -11.79
N ASP A 63 1.58 -9.10 -13.01
CA ASP A 63 1.43 -10.28 -13.87
C ASP A 63 2.78 -10.69 -14.49
N ALA A 64 3.37 -11.74 -13.91
CA ALA A 64 4.64 -12.28 -14.37
C ALA A 64 4.53 -13.11 -15.68
N GLY A 65 3.33 -13.45 -16.10
CA GLY A 65 3.07 -14.28 -17.28
C GLY A 65 2.96 -13.51 -18.59
N SER A 66 2.71 -12.20 -18.53
CA SER A 66 2.59 -11.36 -19.72
C SER A 66 3.94 -10.85 -20.23
N THR A 67 4.06 -10.78 -21.55
CA THR A 67 5.25 -10.24 -22.23
C THR A 67 5.11 -8.77 -22.64
N ASP A 68 3.96 -8.16 -22.39
CA ASP A 68 3.66 -6.77 -22.73
C ASP A 68 3.96 -5.83 -21.53
N PRO A 69 5.05 -5.03 -21.58
CA PRO A 69 5.41 -4.11 -20.49
C PRO A 69 4.31 -3.08 -20.21
N GLY A 70 3.66 -2.56 -21.25
CA GLY A 70 2.63 -1.53 -21.13
C GLY A 70 1.42 -2.03 -20.35
N LYS A 71 0.95 -3.23 -20.70
CA LYS A 71 -0.14 -3.89 -20.00
C LYS A 71 0.22 -4.18 -18.54
N VAL A 72 1.36 -4.85 -18.31
CA VAL A 72 1.75 -5.27 -16.94
C VAL A 72 1.98 -4.09 -16.03
N LEU A 73 2.72 -3.06 -16.46
CA LEU A 73 2.98 -1.86 -15.65
C LEU A 73 1.70 -1.06 -15.42
N GLY A 74 0.84 -0.93 -16.45
CA GLY A 74 -0.43 -0.23 -16.34
C GLY A 74 -1.38 -0.90 -15.35
N ASP A 75 -1.54 -2.23 -15.43
CA ASP A 75 -2.39 -3.01 -14.51
C ASP A 75 -1.81 -3.00 -13.08
N TYR A 76 -0.49 -3.05 -12.94
CA TYR A 76 0.18 -2.94 -11.65
C TYR A 76 -0.05 -1.57 -10.99
N ILE A 77 0.16 -0.47 -11.73
CA ILE A 77 -0.09 0.89 -11.25
C ILE A 77 -1.56 1.04 -10.86
N ARG A 78 -2.49 0.60 -11.70
CA ARG A 78 -3.93 0.62 -11.43
C ARG A 78 -4.25 -0.08 -10.12
N SER A 79 -3.77 -1.30 -9.95
CA SER A 79 -4.01 -2.09 -8.73
C SER A 79 -3.46 -1.39 -7.47
N LYS A 80 -2.28 -0.77 -7.57
CA LYS A 80 -1.66 -0.01 -6.47
C LYS A 80 -2.45 1.25 -6.13
N VAL A 81 -2.86 2.03 -7.12
CA VAL A 81 -3.67 3.24 -6.91
C VAL A 81 -5.03 2.87 -6.30
N HIS A 82 -5.72 1.87 -6.87
CA HIS A 82 -7.01 1.43 -6.34
C HIS A 82 -6.90 1.02 -4.88
N LEU A 83 -5.90 0.21 -4.51
CA LEU A 83 -5.70 -0.17 -3.12
C LEU A 83 -5.46 1.03 -2.20
N ALA A 84 -4.65 2.01 -2.63
CA ALA A 84 -4.37 3.22 -1.86
C ALA A 84 -5.63 4.06 -1.63
N PHE A 85 -6.55 4.12 -2.61
CA PHE A 85 -7.82 4.84 -2.49
C PHE A 85 -8.87 4.08 -1.70
N ASP A 86 -8.93 2.75 -1.86
CA ASP A 86 -9.96 1.91 -1.23
C ASP A 86 -9.62 1.57 0.23
N LYS A 87 -8.32 1.54 0.59
CA LYS A 87 -7.83 1.18 1.94
C LYS A 87 -6.73 2.14 2.44
N PRO A 88 -6.99 3.46 2.48
CA PRO A 88 -5.94 4.44 2.83
C PRO A 88 -5.42 4.29 4.25
N GLU A 89 -6.27 3.86 5.21
CA GLU A 89 -5.86 3.61 6.60
C GLU A 89 -4.83 2.48 6.67
N VAL A 90 -5.04 1.45 5.89
CA VAL A 90 -4.16 0.27 5.83
C VAL A 90 -2.79 0.64 5.26
N SER A 91 -2.75 1.47 4.21
CA SER A 91 -1.51 2.03 3.66
C SER A 91 -0.75 2.82 4.74
N ARG A 92 -1.44 3.72 5.45
CA ARG A 92 -0.83 4.54 6.52
C ARG A 92 -0.28 3.72 7.68
N ILE A 93 -0.94 2.63 8.07
CA ILE A 93 -0.43 1.72 9.12
C ILE A 93 0.91 1.13 8.69
N PHE A 94 1.00 0.63 7.45
CA PHE A 94 2.22 0.04 6.93
C PHE A 94 3.35 1.09 6.81
N THR A 95 3.06 2.25 6.23
CA THR A 95 4.04 3.33 6.07
C THR A 95 4.56 3.81 7.42
N ARG A 96 3.68 3.98 8.41
CA ARG A 96 4.08 4.33 9.77
C ARG A 96 5.00 3.27 10.37
N GLU A 97 4.66 1.99 10.26
CA GLU A 97 5.50 0.90 10.77
C GLU A 97 6.90 0.93 10.13
N VAL A 98 7.01 1.18 8.83
CA VAL A 98 8.31 1.33 8.15
C VAL A 98 9.09 2.52 8.69
N LEU A 99 8.44 3.67 8.89
CA LEU A 99 9.08 4.89 9.43
C LEU A 99 9.51 4.72 10.90
N ASP A 100 8.79 3.92 11.67
CA ASP A 100 9.09 3.60 13.08
C ASP A 100 10.15 2.49 13.22
N GLY A 101 10.80 2.08 12.13
CA GLY A 101 11.91 1.12 12.08
C GLY A 101 11.51 -0.31 11.70
N GLY A 102 10.25 -0.58 11.42
CA GLY A 102 9.77 -1.82 10.81
C GLY A 102 9.90 -3.09 11.65
N ARG A 103 9.91 -2.99 12.98
CA ARG A 103 10.14 -4.11 13.91
C ARG A 103 9.12 -5.26 13.75
N ASN A 104 7.88 -4.91 13.37
CA ASN A 104 6.83 -5.90 13.15
C ASN A 104 6.80 -6.43 11.71
N LEU A 105 7.79 -6.05 10.87
CA LEU A 105 7.89 -6.46 9.46
C LEU A 105 8.98 -7.49 9.18
N ASP A 106 9.70 -7.99 10.20
CA ASP A 106 10.82 -8.92 10.01
C ASP A 106 10.42 -10.17 9.21
N LYS A 107 9.25 -10.72 9.48
CA LYS A 107 8.68 -11.87 8.76
C LYS A 107 8.30 -11.55 7.30
N PHE A 108 8.10 -10.27 6.99
CA PHE A 108 7.70 -9.80 5.67
C PHE A 108 8.88 -9.65 4.69
N TRP A 109 10.03 -9.16 5.16
CA TRP A 109 11.14 -8.78 4.31
C TRP A 109 11.68 -9.90 3.41
N PRO A 110 11.83 -11.19 3.86
CA PRO A 110 12.34 -12.24 3.00
C PRO A 110 11.49 -12.47 1.75
N ASP A 111 10.17 -12.55 1.90
CA ASP A 111 9.23 -12.74 0.80
C ASP A 111 9.12 -11.49 -0.09
N SER A 112 9.14 -10.29 0.52
CA SER A 112 9.14 -9.02 -0.21
C SER A 112 10.37 -8.89 -1.10
N ARG A 113 11.58 -9.18 -0.56
CA ARG A 113 12.82 -9.16 -1.34
C ARG A 113 12.81 -10.15 -2.51
N ARG A 114 12.29 -11.37 -2.28
CA ARG A 114 12.16 -12.37 -3.35
C ARG A 114 11.28 -11.85 -4.48
N ARG A 115 10.06 -11.39 -4.16
CA ARG A 115 9.11 -10.85 -5.17
C ARG A 115 9.62 -9.61 -5.88
N THR A 116 10.36 -8.76 -5.19
CA THR A 116 10.99 -7.59 -5.83
C THR A 116 12.04 -8.02 -6.83
N ARG A 117 12.90 -9.00 -6.50
CA ARG A 117 13.88 -9.55 -7.45
C ARG A 117 13.21 -10.18 -8.67
N GLU A 118 12.10 -10.91 -8.50
CA GLU A 118 11.34 -11.49 -9.61
C GLU A 118 10.85 -10.40 -10.58
N LYS A 119 10.28 -9.31 -10.06
CA LYS A 119 9.85 -8.17 -10.88
C LYS A 119 11.04 -7.51 -11.61
N VAL A 120 12.15 -7.30 -10.90
CA VAL A 120 13.37 -6.74 -11.48
C VAL A 120 13.89 -7.61 -12.62
N THR A 121 13.89 -8.93 -12.46
CA THR A 121 14.29 -9.88 -13.52
C THR A 121 13.39 -9.74 -14.74
N ILE A 122 12.09 -9.62 -14.56
CA ILE A 122 11.12 -9.45 -15.66
C ILE A 122 11.37 -8.13 -16.41
N ILE A 123 11.50 -7.03 -15.67
CA ILE A 123 11.76 -5.70 -16.24
C ILE A 123 13.08 -5.69 -17.03
N ASN A 124 14.15 -6.22 -16.46
CA ASN A 124 15.44 -6.35 -17.15
C ASN A 124 15.34 -7.23 -18.41
N GLY A 125 14.50 -8.26 -18.38
CA GLY A 125 14.20 -9.07 -19.54
C GLY A 125 13.48 -8.31 -20.66
N TRP A 126 12.60 -7.35 -20.33
CA TRP A 126 11.99 -6.47 -21.32
C TRP A 126 13.00 -5.48 -21.93
N ILE A 127 13.85 -4.89 -21.10
CA ILE A 127 14.95 -4.01 -21.56
C ILE A 127 15.88 -4.76 -22.51
N ALA A 128 16.33 -5.96 -22.14
CA ALA A 128 17.23 -6.77 -22.96
C ALA A 128 16.62 -7.16 -24.32
N ARG A 129 15.30 -7.22 -24.42
CA ARG A 129 14.56 -7.48 -25.69
C ARG A 129 14.18 -6.22 -26.45
N GLY A 130 14.57 -5.03 -25.98
CA GLY A 130 14.23 -3.76 -26.62
C GLY A 130 12.76 -3.36 -26.53
N LEU A 131 12.00 -3.94 -25.56
CA LEU A 131 10.59 -3.61 -25.31
C LEU A 131 10.43 -2.41 -24.38
N MET A 132 11.50 -2.00 -23.72
CA MET A 132 11.61 -0.82 -22.87
C MET A 132 12.99 -0.18 -23.07
N GLU A 133 13.05 1.14 -22.89
CA GLU A 133 14.32 1.84 -22.77
C GLU A 133 15.08 1.43 -21.48
N PRO A 134 16.41 1.52 -21.47
CA PRO A 134 17.21 1.21 -20.30
C PRO A 134 16.84 2.09 -19.10
N VAL A 135 16.38 1.45 -17.99
CA VAL A 135 16.08 2.08 -16.71
C VAL A 135 16.58 1.19 -15.56
N ASP A 136 16.87 1.77 -14.42
CA ASP A 136 17.09 0.98 -13.21
C ASP A 136 15.75 0.40 -12.72
N ALA A 137 15.60 -0.92 -12.81
CA ALA A 137 14.34 -1.61 -12.47
C ALA A 137 13.98 -1.49 -10.98
N HIS A 138 14.95 -1.37 -10.06
CA HIS A 138 14.67 -1.13 -8.64
C HIS A 138 14.14 0.29 -8.44
N MET A 139 14.80 1.30 -9.03
CA MET A 139 14.38 2.70 -8.94
C MET A 139 13.00 2.92 -9.56
N LEU A 140 12.71 2.25 -10.68
CA LEU A 140 11.40 2.27 -11.30
C LEU A 140 10.31 1.74 -10.35
N LEU A 141 10.53 0.59 -9.72
CA LEU A 141 9.58 0.02 -8.75
C LEU A 141 9.39 0.93 -7.53
N MET A 142 10.48 1.49 -6.97
CA MET A 142 10.40 2.44 -5.85
C MET A 142 9.62 3.71 -6.26
N GLY A 143 9.86 4.24 -7.46
CA GLY A 143 9.13 5.37 -8.01
C GLY A 143 7.63 5.09 -8.15
N ILE A 144 7.26 3.94 -8.70
CA ILE A 144 5.85 3.51 -8.80
C ILE A 144 5.22 3.43 -7.41
N TRP A 145 5.89 2.83 -6.42
CA TRP A 145 5.36 2.73 -5.06
C TRP A 145 5.18 4.11 -4.42
N ALA A 146 6.17 4.98 -4.52
CA ALA A 146 6.08 6.34 -3.99
C ALA A 146 4.91 7.12 -4.60
N MET A 147 4.80 7.13 -5.94
CA MET A 147 3.72 7.84 -6.63
C MET A 147 2.33 7.31 -6.27
N THR A 148 2.16 5.99 -6.19
CA THR A 148 0.84 5.38 -5.96
C THR A 148 0.40 5.46 -4.50
N GLN A 149 1.33 5.35 -3.53
CA GLN A 149 1.01 5.40 -2.09
C GLN A 149 0.84 6.84 -1.57
N PHE A 150 1.45 7.82 -2.21
CA PHE A 150 1.43 9.22 -1.78
C PHE A 150 0.00 9.75 -1.53
N TYR A 151 -0.96 9.37 -2.37
CA TYR A 151 -2.34 9.81 -2.26
C TYR A 151 -3.07 9.28 -1.01
N ALA A 152 -2.67 8.12 -0.49
CA ALA A 152 -3.19 7.59 0.77
C ALA A 152 -2.43 8.17 1.98
N ASP A 153 -1.11 8.13 1.92
CA ASP A 153 -0.24 8.45 3.05
C ASP A 153 -0.20 9.95 3.34
N SER A 154 -0.25 10.78 2.28
CA SER A 154 -0.22 12.25 2.33
C SER A 154 -1.55 12.90 1.95
N ALA A 155 -2.68 12.24 2.17
CA ALA A 155 -4.01 12.70 1.74
C ALA A 155 -4.35 14.13 2.24
N LEU A 156 -3.91 14.50 3.45
CA LEU A 156 -4.08 15.86 3.96
C LEU A 156 -3.33 16.88 3.10
N GLN A 157 -2.05 16.60 2.80
CA GLN A 157 -1.22 17.50 1.98
C GLN A 157 -1.81 17.64 0.57
N VAL A 158 -2.24 16.53 -0.05
CA VAL A 158 -2.87 16.53 -1.37
C VAL A 158 -4.10 17.45 -1.37
N ARG A 159 -5.00 17.32 -0.38
CA ARG A 159 -6.18 18.17 -0.26
C ARG A 159 -5.82 19.65 -0.08
N GLN A 160 -4.90 19.95 0.83
CA GLN A 160 -4.53 21.33 1.13
C GLN A 160 -3.92 22.05 -0.09
N LEU A 161 -3.16 21.33 -0.92
CA LEU A 161 -2.53 21.89 -2.11
C LEU A 161 -3.49 21.98 -3.31
N MET A 162 -4.37 21.00 -3.49
CA MET A 162 -5.24 20.93 -4.68
C MET A 162 -6.62 21.55 -4.47
N LYS A 163 -7.19 21.46 -3.26
CA LYS A 163 -8.55 21.93 -2.93
C LYS A 163 -8.62 22.43 -1.48
N PRO A 164 -7.95 23.54 -1.15
CA PRO A 164 -7.99 24.10 0.19
C PRO A 164 -9.43 24.45 0.59
N GLY A 165 -9.78 24.21 1.85
CA GLY A 165 -11.13 24.47 2.37
C GLY A 165 -12.19 23.41 2.02
N GLN A 166 -11.83 22.32 1.33
CA GLN A 166 -12.76 21.24 0.99
C GLN A 166 -12.35 19.92 1.69
N PRO A 167 -12.71 19.70 2.97
CA PRO A 167 -12.19 18.57 3.77
C PRO A 167 -12.64 17.20 3.26
N ALA A 168 -13.76 17.12 2.57
CA ALA A 168 -14.28 15.86 2.01
C ALA A 168 -13.78 15.56 0.58
N TRP A 169 -13.05 16.50 -0.05
CA TRP A 169 -12.58 16.29 -1.42
C TRP A 169 -11.45 15.26 -1.48
N THR A 170 -11.48 14.42 -2.49
CA THR A 170 -10.42 13.49 -2.86
C THR A 170 -10.14 13.62 -4.36
N PRO A 171 -8.90 13.34 -4.82
CA PRO A 171 -8.61 13.28 -6.24
C PRO A 171 -9.45 12.20 -6.94
N ASP A 172 -9.70 12.41 -8.22
CA ASP A 172 -10.28 11.38 -9.08
C ASP A 172 -9.27 10.23 -9.26
N ARG A 173 -9.64 9.04 -8.78
CA ARG A 173 -8.79 7.86 -8.79
C ARG A 173 -8.35 7.45 -10.20
N ASP A 174 -9.26 7.52 -11.16
CA ASP A 174 -8.98 7.07 -12.53
C ASP A 174 -8.05 8.05 -13.24
N LYS A 175 -8.20 9.36 -13.00
CA LYS A 175 -7.26 10.38 -13.50
C LYS A 175 -5.87 10.22 -12.88
N VAL A 176 -5.77 9.92 -11.60
CA VAL A 176 -4.49 9.63 -10.93
C VAL A 176 -3.84 8.39 -11.55
N THR A 177 -4.61 7.33 -11.76
CA THR A 177 -4.14 6.09 -12.39
C THR A 177 -3.61 6.36 -13.80
N GLU A 178 -4.39 7.05 -14.62
CA GLU A 178 -4.00 7.39 -15.99
C GLU A 178 -2.73 8.24 -16.02
N HIS A 179 -2.67 9.29 -15.19
CA HIS A 179 -1.51 10.18 -15.13
C HIS A 179 -0.22 9.43 -14.77
N ILE A 180 -0.25 8.63 -13.70
CA ILE A 180 0.93 7.86 -13.26
C ILE A 180 1.32 6.83 -14.33
N THR A 181 0.34 6.15 -14.92
CA THR A 181 0.59 5.17 -15.99
C THR A 181 1.28 5.83 -17.18
N GLN A 182 0.75 6.94 -17.68
CA GLN A 182 1.34 7.66 -18.81
C GLN A 182 2.75 8.17 -18.49
N LEU A 183 2.98 8.70 -17.28
CA LEU A 183 4.29 9.17 -16.85
C LEU A 183 5.31 8.04 -16.85
N VAL A 184 4.96 6.89 -16.28
CA VAL A 184 5.84 5.73 -16.20
C VAL A 184 6.10 5.13 -17.57
N LEU A 185 5.07 4.89 -18.38
CA LEU A 185 5.24 4.27 -19.69
C LEU A 185 6.07 5.15 -20.63
N ARG A 186 5.81 6.46 -20.66
CA ARG A 186 6.61 7.40 -21.47
C ARG A 186 8.05 7.48 -20.98
N GLY A 187 8.27 7.53 -19.65
CA GLY A 187 9.61 7.53 -19.06
C GLY A 187 10.42 6.27 -19.33
N CYS A 188 9.74 5.15 -19.60
CA CYS A 188 10.34 3.87 -19.95
C CYS A 188 10.36 3.61 -21.48
N GLY A 189 9.95 4.56 -22.33
CA GLY A 189 9.88 4.39 -23.78
C GLY A 189 8.88 3.32 -24.23
N VAL A 190 7.94 2.93 -23.40
CA VAL A 190 6.88 1.96 -23.73
C VAL A 190 5.77 2.67 -24.50
N ARG A 191 5.43 2.13 -25.67
CA ARG A 191 4.42 2.69 -26.58
C ARG A 191 3.11 1.95 -26.54
#